data_bc6afbd7810f77ca09e8815ff4873e01
#
_entry.id   bc6afbd7810f77ca09e8815ff4873e01
#
_cell.length_a   1.000
_cell.length_b   1.000
_cell.length_c   1.000
_cell.angle_alpha   90.00
_cell.angle_beta   90.00
_cell.angle_gamma   90.00
#
_symmetry.space_group_name_H-M   'P 1'
#
loop_
_entity.id
_entity.type
_entity.pdbx_description
1 polymer ?
#
loop_
_entity_poly.entity_id
_entity_poly.type
_entity_poly.pdbx_seq_one_letter_code
_entity_poly.pdbx_strand_id
1 'polypeptide(L)'
;MIRVIKRNGSPVNFDMDKIVTAINKAFVEVTKEKSKDAPMIASQAVSNLLPIGFLSNVEEDVTLHVEDIQDQVENVLMDFDTNVAKAYIRYREIHKAARNQYNELLAIVEEKLKGENVQNQNANMDEHSFGGRVGEAANAVMKQYALNYCMSEMTKMNHLNNLVYVHDLDRFAVGMHNCLTLPLDKLLANGFNTRQTDVRPANSVGTAFQLVAVLFQLQSLQQFGGVSASHLDWTMVPYVRKSFHKHYVDGMNYIEGSDDFKNSTTYKACFEGKDIAEISIESYDYQADFFPEAYKYAMDMTKRELKQAVEGMYHNLK
;
A
#
# COMPACT_ATOMS: atom_id res chain seq x y z
N MET A 1 -1.92 -25.39 47.64
CA MET A 1 -2.76 -24.62 46.69
C MET A 1 -2.39 -25.02 45.24
N ILE A 2 -3.36 -25.17 44.32
CA ILE A 2 -3.04 -25.51 42.92
C ILE A 2 -2.91 -24.25 42.09
N ARG A 3 -1.80 -24.11 41.37
CA ARG A 3 -1.52 -23.03 40.40
C ARG A 3 -1.41 -23.64 38.99
N VAL A 4 -1.76 -22.85 38.00
CA VAL A 4 -1.64 -23.24 36.57
C VAL A 4 -0.73 -22.27 35.86
N ILE A 5 0.29 -22.81 35.20
CA ILE A 5 1.12 -22.04 34.25
C ILE A 5 0.39 -22.04 32.90
N LYS A 6 0.03 -20.82 32.46
CA LYS A 6 -0.51 -20.60 31.11
C LYS A 6 0.57 -20.78 30.04
N ARG A 7 0.16 -20.85 28.77
CA ARG A 7 1.06 -20.94 27.58
C ARG A 7 2.09 -19.80 27.49
N ASN A 8 1.74 -18.61 27.98
CA ASN A 8 2.64 -17.46 28.03
C ASN A 8 3.56 -17.43 29.25
N GLY A 9 3.63 -18.51 30.03
CA GLY A 9 4.46 -18.63 31.24
C GLY A 9 3.86 -17.99 32.48
N SER A 10 2.72 -17.28 32.40
CA SER A 10 2.15 -16.60 33.57
C SER A 10 1.42 -17.60 34.48
N PRO A 11 1.70 -17.56 35.83
CA PRO A 11 0.98 -18.37 36.80
C PRO A 11 -0.38 -17.75 37.13
N VAL A 12 -1.42 -18.60 37.23
CA VAL A 12 -2.76 -18.20 37.64
C VAL A 12 -3.33 -19.22 38.62
N ASN A 13 -4.32 -18.83 39.38
CA ASN A 13 -5.03 -19.77 40.26
C ASN A 13 -5.78 -20.80 39.39
N PHE A 14 -5.78 -22.03 39.88
CA PHE A 14 -6.54 -23.10 39.28
C PHE A 14 -8.04 -22.80 39.31
N ASP A 15 -8.73 -23.10 38.18
CA ASP A 15 -10.16 -22.86 38.01
C ASP A 15 -10.77 -24.04 37.26
N MET A 16 -11.48 -24.88 37.97
CA MET A 16 -12.12 -26.11 37.45
C MET A 16 -13.20 -25.76 36.42
N ASP A 17 -13.93 -24.66 36.61
CA ASP A 17 -15.05 -24.30 35.74
C ASP A 17 -14.60 -24.01 34.29
N LYS A 18 -13.35 -23.60 34.11
CA LYS A 18 -12.77 -23.43 32.76
C LYS A 18 -12.62 -24.74 32.02
N ILE A 19 -12.22 -25.79 32.73
CA ILE A 19 -12.09 -27.16 32.17
C ILE A 19 -13.47 -27.70 31.84
N VAL A 20 -14.40 -27.63 32.80
CA VAL A 20 -15.80 -28.06 32.62
C VAL A 20 -16.44 -27.33 31.43
N THR A 21 -16.20 -26.04 31.29
CA THR A 21 -16.73 -25.24 30.18
C THR A 21 -16.14 -25.69 28.83
N ALA A 22 -14.85 -26.00 28.77
CA ALA A 22 -14.21 -26.48 27.54
C ALA A 22 -14.74 -27.89 27.14
N ILE A 23 -14.91 -28.79 28.09
CA ILE A 23 -15.51 -30.10 27.88
C ILE A 23 -16.95 -29.95 27.37
N ASN A 24 -17.77 -29.14 28.02
CA ASN A 24 -19.14 -28.90 27.60
C ASN A 24 -19.28 -28.33 26.18
N LYS A 25 -18.33 -27.53 25.70
CA LYS A 25 -18.31 -27.07 24.31
C LYS A 25 -18.19 -28.25 23.33
N ALA A 26 -17.32 -29.23 23.64
CA ALA A 26 -17.18 -30.43 22.83
C ALA A 26 -18.46 -31.30 22.85
N PHE A 27 -19.10 -31.48 24.00
CA PHE A 27 -20.38 -32.16 24.10
C PHE A 27 -21.47 -31.45 23.28
N VAL A 28 -21.62 -30.14 23.38
CA VAL A 28 -22.60 -29.36 22.61
C VAL A 28 -22.36 -29.50 21.11
N GLU A 29 -21.13 -29.57 20.65
CA GLU A 29 -20.82 -29.76 19.23
C GLU A 29 -21.38 -31.11 18.73
N VAL A 30 -21.25 -32.19 19.51
CA VAL A 30 -21.63 -33.54 19.13
C VAL A 30 -23.09 -33.85 19.44
N THR A 31 -23.53 -33.55 20.67
CA THR A 31 -24.86 -33.97 21.20
C THR A 31 -25.89 -32.83 21.20
N LYS A 32 -25.49 -31.61 20.92
CA LYS A 32 -26.29 -30.38 21.00
C LYS A 32 -26.72 -29.96 22.42
N GLU A 33 -26.26 -30.68 23.44
CA GLU A 33 -26.55 -30.44 24.85
C GLU A 33 -25.30 -30.47 25.71
N LYS A 34 -25.34 -29.78 26.85
CA LYS A 34 -24.29 -29.89 27.88
C LYS A 34 -24.37 -31.21 28.62
N SER A 35 -23.24 -31.82 28.89
CA SER A 35 -23.19 -33.07 29.66
C SER A 35 -23.19 -32.80 31.17
N LYS A 36 -23.93 -33.61 31.90
CA LYS A 36 -23.88 -33.66 33.35
C LYS A 36 -22.59 -34.30 33.86
N ASP A 37 -21.89 -35.05 33.02
CA ASP A 37 -20.65 -35.77 33.35
C ASP A 37 -19.40 -34.89 33.15
N ALA A 38 -19.50 -33.72 32.54
CA ALA A 38 -18.38 -32.82 32.31
C ALA A 38 -17.58 -32.45 33.60
N PRO A 39 -18.21 -32.20 34.76
CA PRO A 39 -17.47 -31.96 36.01
C PRO A 39 -16.70 -33.21 36.49
N MET A 40 -17.26 -34.41 36.33
CA MET A 40 -16.62 -35.69 36.68
C MET A 40 -15.38 -35.92 35.79
N ILE A 41 -15.51 -35.74 34.49
CA ILE A 41 -14.41 -35.85 33.51
C ILE A 41 -13.29 -34.86 33.83
N ALA A 42 -13.65 -33.60 34.13
CA ALA A 42 -12.69 -32.58 34.53
C ALA A 42 -11.94 -32.95 35.82
N SER A 43 -12.67 -33.43 36.82
CA SER A 43 -12.08 -33.86 38.09
C SER A 43 -11.14 -35.06 37.91
N GLN A 44 -11.51 -36.04 37.09
CA GLN A 44 -10.67 -37.20 36.76
C GLN A 44 -9.38 -36.79 36.06
N ALA A 45 -9.47 -35.90 35.06
CA ALA A 45 -8.31 -35.41 34.31
C ALA A 45 -7.31 -34.66 35.23
N VAL A 46 -7.80 -33.83 36.16
CA VAL A 46 -6.95 -33.13 37.14
C VAL A 46 -6.36 -34.10 38.15
N SER A 47 -7.16 -35.06 38.63
CA SER A 47 -6.67 -36.04 39.61
C SER A 47 -5.54 -36.92 39.05
N ASN A 48 -5.52 -37.19 37.76
CA ASN A 48 -4.46 -37.94 37.11
C ASN A 48 -3.10 -37.19 37.08
N LEU A 49 -3.13 -35.87 37.24
CA LEU A 49 -1.93 -35.02 37.26
C LEU A 49 -1.41 -34.75 38.72
N LEU A 50 -2.22 -34.99 39.72
CA LEU A 50 -1.85 -34.72 41.08
C LEU A 50 -1.02 -35.88 41.66
N PRO A 51 0.00 -35.58 42.53
CA PRO A 51 0.76 -36.61 43.23
C PRO A 51 -0.16 -37.53 44.05
N ILE A 52 0.22 -38.79 44.15
CA ILE A 52 -0.49 -39.77 44.99
C ILE A 52 -0.50 -39.25 46.42
N GLY A 53 -1.70 -39.08 46.98
CA GLY A 53 -1.87 -38.58 48.35
C GLY A 53 -2.00 -37.04 48.48
N PHE A 54 -1.97 -36.28 47.39
CA PHE A 54 -2.13 -34.81 47.43
C PHE A 54 -3.42 -34.36 48.11
N LEU A 55 -4.53 -35.10 47.93
CA LEU A 55 -5.81 -34.83 48.60
C LEU A 55 -5.79 -35.06 50.11
N SER A 56 -4.76 -35.76 50.61
CA SER A 56 -4.57 -36.02 52.06
C SER A 56 -3.58 -35.08 52.73
N ASN A 57 -2.78 -34.34 51.94
CA ASN A 57 -1.76 -33.36 52.45
C ASN A 57 -2.08 -31.95 51.98
N VAL A 58 -2.70 -31.15 52.83
CA VAL A 58 -3.21 -29.79 52.50
C VAL A 58 -2.11 -28.73 52.34
N GLU A 59 -0.86 -29.03 52.64
CA GLU A 59 0.25 -28.03 52.71
C GLU A 59 1.14 -27.98 51.45
N GLU A 60 0.99 -28.83 50.46
CA GLU A 60 1.83 -28.78 49.25
C GLU A 60 1.21 -27.92 48.14
N ASP A 61 2.00 -26.94 47.70
CA ASP A 61 1.67 -26.16 46.49
C ASP A 61 2.03 -26.99 45.24
N VAL A 62 1.07 -27.23 44.39
CA VAL A 62 1.25 -27.95 43.11
C VAL A 62 1.07 -27.00 41.94
N THR A 63 2.01 -27.06 41.01
CA THR A 63 1.97 -26.27 39.78
C THR A 63 1.72 -27.21 38.59
N LEU A 64 0.64 -26.99 37.85
CA LEU A 64 0.27 -27.73 36.64
C LEU A 64 0.47 -26.85 35.41
N HIS A 65 0.85 -27.45 34.30
CA HIS A 65 0.84 -26.75 33.01
C HIS A 65 -0.51 -26.94 32.29
N VAL A 66 -0.98 -25.86 31.64
CA VAL A 66 -2.27 -25.89 30.94
C VAL A 66 -2.31 -26.96 29.84
N GLU A 67 -1.17 -27.27 29.20
CA GLU A 67 -1.11 -28.31 28.17
C GLU A 67 -1.28 -29.70 28.79
N ASP A 68 -0.64 -29.97 29.93
CA ASP A 68 -0.77 -31.26 30.60
C ASP A 68 -2.23 -31.52 31.04
N ILE A 69 -2.91 -30.46 31.52
CA ILE A 69 -4.35 -30.55 31.86
C ILE A 69 -5.17 -30.92 30.60
N GLN A 70 -4.88 -30.28 29.47
CA GLN A 70 -5.61 -30.55 28.22
C GLN A 70 -5.34 -31.96 27.68
N ASP A 71 -4.10 -32.45 27.77
CA ASP A 71 -3.74 -33.80 27.36
C ASP A 71 -4.47 -34.84 28.22
N GLN A 72 -4.58 -34.60 29.52
CA GLN A 72 -5.36 -35.50 30.40
C GLN A 72 -6.87 -35.44 30.13
N VAL A 73 -7.41 -34.24 29.81
CA VAL A 73 -8.81 -34.14 29.40
C VAL A 73 -9.07 -34.96 28.11
N GLU A 74 -8.15 -34.87 27.13
CA GLU A 74 -8.25 -35.67 25.90
C GLU A 74 -8.24 -37.17 26.22
N ASN A 75 -7.32 -37.63 27.05
CA ASN A 75 -7.24 -39.05 27.45
C ASN A 75 -8.52 -39.53 28.13
N VAL A 76 -9.04 -38.81 29.12
CA VAL A 76 -10.27 -39.17 29.81
C VAL A 76 -11.49 -39.13 28.87
N LEU A 77 -11.55 -38.15 27.96
CA LEU A 77 -12.62 -38.09 26.94
C LEU A 77 -12.55 -39.24 25.94
N MET A 78 -11.33 -39.69 25.55
CA MET A 78 -11.16 -40.85 24.65
C MET A 78 -11.71 -42.12 25.27
N ASP A 79 -11.54 -42.32 26.59
CA ASP A 79 -12.09 -43.46 27.32
C ASP A 79 -13.60 -43.32 27.53
N PHE A 80 -14.14 -42.09 27.62
CA PHE A 80 -15.55 -41.82 27.91
C PHE A 80 -16.42 -41.83 26.64
N ASP A 81 -16.09 -41.01 25.65
CA ASP A 81 -16.77 -40.88 24.35
C ASP A 81 -15.80 -40.36 23.29
N THR A 82 -15.43 -41.25 22.37
CA THR A 82 -14.47 -40.96 21.30
C THR A 82 -14.93 -39.87 20.32
N ASN A 83 -16.24 -39.66 20.15
CA ASN A 83 -16.74 -38.61 19.26
C ASN A 83 -16.59 -37.25 19.91
N VAL A 84 -16.87 -37.16 21.21
CA VAL A 84 -16.65 -35.93 22.00
C VAL A 84 -15.15 -35.61 22.11
N ALA A 85 -14.32 -36.65 22.33
CA ALA A 85 -12.86 -36.47 22.32
C ALA A 85 -12.35 -35.92 20.99
N LYS A 86 -12.81 -36.46 19.86
CA LYS A 86 -12.46 -35.92 18.53
C LYS A 86 -12.89 -34.46 18.33
N ALA A 87 -14.07 -34.08 18.81
CA ALA A 87 -14.53 -32.70 18.78
C ALA A 87 -13.64 -31.80 19.63
N TYR A 88 -13.27 -32.24 20.84
CA TYR A 88 -12.37 -31.50 21.74
C TYR A 88 -10.97 -31.31 21.13
N ILE A 89 -10.37 -32.36 20.57
CA ILE A 89 -9.06 -32.35 19.91
C ILE A 89 -9.09 -31.37 18.70
N ARG A 90 -10.12 -31.51 17.86
CA ARG A 90 -10.28 -30.60 16.69
C ARG A 90 -10.38 -29.14 17.10
N TYR A 91 -11.19 -28.85 18.13
CA TYR A 91 -11.29 -27.50 18.66
C TYR A 91 -9.93 -26.96 19.15
N ARG A 92 -9.18 -27.81 19.90
CA ARG A 92 -7.84 -27.47 20.39
C ARG A 92 -6.86 -27.17 19.25
N GLU A 93 -6.83 -28.02 18.21
CA GLU A 93 -5.95 -27.85 17.05
C GLU A 93 -6.28 -26.60 16.23
N ILE A 94 -7.56 -26.30 16.00
CA ILE A 94 -7.97 -25.07 15.33
C ILE A 94 -7.47 -23.83 16.11
N HIS A 95 -7.66 -23.83 17.42
CA HIS A 95 -7.20 -22.72 18.25
C HIS A 95 -5.68 -22.63 18.36
N LYS A 96 -4.97 -23.76 18.31
CA LYS A 96 -3.50 -23.80 18.27
C LYS A 96 -2.98 -23.23 16.95
N ALA A 97 -3.56 -23.64 15.82
CA ALA A 97 -3.21 -23.11 14.50
C ALA A 97 -3.44 -21.59 14.43
N ALA A 98 -4.60 -21.10 14.89
CA ALA A 98 -4.88 -19.66 14.92
C ALA A 98 -3.89 -18.87 15.80
N ARG A 99 -3.51 -19.41 16.95
CA ARG A 99 -2.48 -18.78 17.81
C ARG A 99 -1.11 -18.77 17.15
N ASN A 100 -0.73 -19.86 16.51
CA ASN A 100 0.57 -19.92 15.81
C ASN A 100 0.64 -18.90 14.69
N GLN A 101 -0.39 -18.78 13.86
CA GLN A 101 -0.48 -17.75 12.83
C GLN A 101 -0.38 -16.33 13.41
N TYR A 102 -1.05 -16.08 14.53
CA TYR A 102 -0.98 -14.79 15.21
C TYR A 102 0.42 -14.52 15.77
N ASN A 103 1.06 -15.49 16.40
CA ASN A 103 2.41 -15.37 16.93
C ASN A 103 3.45 -15.17 15.80
N GLU A 104 3.31 -15.89 14.69
CA GLU A 104 4.14 -15.71 13.50
C GLU A 104 3.99 -14.31 12.92
N LEU A 105 2.75 -13.80 12.80
CA LEU A 105 2.50 -12.45 12.36
C LEU A 105 3.12 -11.41 13.28
N LEU A 106 2.98 -11.57 14.61
CA LEU A 106 3.59 -10.67 15.58
C LEU A 106 5.11 -10.70 15.50
N ALA A 107 5.73 -11.87 15.31
CA ALA A 107 7.18 -11.99 15.14
C ALA A 107 7.67 -11.23 13.90
N ILE A 108 6.95 -11.35 12.77
CA ILE A 108 7.26 -10.60 11.55
C ILE A 108 7.12 -9.10 11.78
N VAL A 109 6.04 -8.64 12.43
CA VAL A 109 5.83 -7.23 12.77
C VAL A 109 6.94 -6.70 13.66
N GLU A 110 7.35 -7.46 14.68
CA GLU A 110 8.44 -7.10 15.57
C GLU A 110 9.79 -6.98 14.84
N GLU A 111 10.10 -7.93 13.95
CA GLU A 111 11.29 -7.88 13.08
C GLU A 111 11.31 -6.59 12.25
N LYS A 112 10.18 -6.25 11.62
CA LYS A 112 10.07 -5.03 10.81
C LYS A 112 10.18 -3.74 11.63
N LEU A 113 9.62 -3.71 12.83
CA LEU A 113 9.74 -2.55 13.72
C LEU A 113 11.16 -2.35 14.24
N LYS A 114 11.94 -3.41 14.42
CA LYS A 114 13.35 -3.33 14.83
C LYS A 114 14.26 -2.81 13.70
N GLY A 115 13.91 -3.07 12.44
CA GLY A 115 14.67 -2.60 11.28
C GLY A 115 16.07 -3.22 11.15
N GLU A 116 16.27 -4.43 11.67
CA GLU A 116 17.59 -5.09 11.73
C GLU A 116 17.97 -5.79 10.43
N ASN A 117 17.02 -6.10 9.57
CA ASN A 117 17.25 -6.90 8.35
C ASN A 117 17.30 -6.05 7.10
N VAL A 118 18.51 -5.65 6.70
CA VAL A 118 18.78 -4.80 5.53
C VAL A 118 18.51 -5.50 4.18
N GLN A 119 18.44 -6.83 4.16
CA GLN A 119 18.36 -7.59 2.89
C GLN A 119 16.97 -7.57 2.22
N ASN A 120 15.94 -7.20 2.94
CA ASN A 120 14.56 -7.15 2.46
C ASN A 120 14.00 -5.72 2.42
N GLN A 121 14.84 -4.73 2.14
CA GLN A 121 14.40 -3.34 2.07
C GLN A 121 13.50 -3.08 0.87
N ASN A 122 12.42 -2.33 1.09
CA ASN A 122 11.61 -1.79 0.03
C ASN A 122 12.32 -0.58 -0.58
N ALA A 123 12.61 -0.61 -1.88
CA ALA A 123 13.32 0.47 -2.57
C ALA A 123 12.61 1.84 -2.49
N ASN A 124 11.31 1.86 -2.18
CA ASN A 124 10.49 3.07 -2.09
C ASN A 124 10.35 3.62 -0.67
N MET A 125 10.89 2.94 0.34
CA MET A 125 10.75 3.33 1.75
C MET A 125 12.08 3.21 2.48
N ASP A 126 12.44 4.25 3.23
CA ASP A 126 13.59 4.18 4.13
C ASP A 126 13.16 3.44 5.42
N GLU A 127 13.58 2.18 5.55
CA GLU A 127 13.29 1.34 6.72
C GLU A 127 13.91 1.88 8.02
N HIS A 128 14.89 2.75 7.94
CA HIS A 128 15.48 3.39 9.11
C HIS A 128 14.64 4.56 9.63
N SER A 129 13.75 5.11 8.79
CA SER A 129 12.82 6.16 9.20
C SER A 129 11.70 5.60 10.07
N PHE A 130 11.13 6.44 10.92
CA PHE A 130 9.95 6.07 11.71
C PHE A 130 8.78 5.64 10.81
N GLY A 131 8.47 6.42 9.79
CA GLY A 131 7.40 6.11 8.84
C GLY A 131 7.66 4.83 8.04
N GLY A 132 8.91 4.57 7.65
CA GLY A 132 9.33 3.35 6.97
C GLY A 132 9.10 2.10 7.79
N ARG A 133 9.53 2.09 9.05
CA ARG A 133 9.33 0.93 9.95
C ARG A 133 7.85 0.62 10.19
N VAL A 134 7.04 1.64 10.45
CA VAL A 134 5.58 1.47 10.60
C VAL A 134 4.95 0.98 9.30
N GLY A 135 5.37 1.54 8.17
CA GLY A 135 4.91 1.12 6.85
C GLY A 135 5.23 -0.34 6.55
N GLU A 136 6.47 -0.79 6.81
CA GLU A 136 6.87 -2.19 6.61
C GLU A 136 6.12 -3.17 7.52
N ALA A 137 5.87 -2.79 8.78
CA ALA A 137 5.04 -3.59 9.67
C ALA A 137 3.59 -3.72 9.13
N ALA A 138 3.01 -2.62 8.64
CA ALA A 138 1.69 -2.64 8.00
C ALA A 138 1.67 -3.49 6.72
N ASN A 139 2.70 -3.38 5.88
CA ASN A 139 2.86 -4.18 4.67
C ASN A 139 2.93 -5.68 4.99
N ALA A 140 3.63 -6.07 6.06
CA ALA A 140 3.70 -7.46 6.50
C ALA A 140 2.31 -8.03 6.86
N VAL A 141 1.49 -7.24 7.58
CA VAL A 141 0.11 -7.61 7.91
C VAL A 141 -0.73 -7.77 6.63
N MET A 142 -0.62 -6.82 5.69
CA MET A 142 -1.37 -6.86 4.44
C MET A 142 -0.97 -8.05 3.55
N LYS A 143 0.31 -8.42 3.49
CA LYS A 143 0.78 -9.63 2.81
C LYS A 143 0.15 -10.89 3.38
N GLN A 144 0.12 -11.03 4.69
CA GLN A 144 -0.51 -12.18 5.35
C GLN A 144 -2.02 -12.22 5.10
N TYR A 145 -2.68 -11.07 5.13
CA TYR A 145 -4.10 -10.98 4.79
C TYR A 145 -4.36 -11.40 3.33
N ALA A 146 -3.57 -10.92 2.38
CA ALA A 146 -3.70 -11.29 0.98
C ALA A 146 -3.53 -12.80 0.76
N LEU A 147 -2.49 -13.40 1.34
CA LEU A 147 -2.21 -14.83 1.25
C LEU A 147 -3.31 -15.72 1.85
N ASN A 148 -3.90 -15.30 2.98
CA ASN A 148 -4.82 -16.14 3.72
C ASN A 148 -6.29 -15.94 3.35
N TYR A 149 -6.66 -14.76 2.80
CA TYR A 149 -8.07 -14.41 2.60
C TYR A 149 -8.42 -13.92 1.19
N CYS A 150 -7.45 -13.46 0.39
CA CYS A 150 -7.73 -12.90 -0.92
C CYS A 150 -7.37 -13.84 -2.08
N MET A 151 -6.50 -14.81 -1.86
CA MET A 151 -6.02 -15.72 -2.90
C MET A 151 -6.71 -17.07 -2.82
N SER A 152 -6.85 -17.72 -3.98
CA SER A 152 -7.18 -19.14 -4.00
C SER A 152 -6.02 -19.97 -3.41
N GLU A 153 -6.31 -21.12 -2.84
CA GLU A 153 -5.29 -22.01 -2.27
C GLU A 153 -4.24 -22.39 -3.33
N MET A 154 -4.65 -22.63 -4.57
CA MET A 154 -3.73 -22.92 -5.68
C MET A 154 -2.78 -21.75 -5.96
N THR A 155 -3.27 -20.51 -6.02
CA THR A 155 -2.43 -19.32 -6.25
C THR A 155 -1.45 -19.13 -5.11
N LYS A 156 -1.91 -19.25 -3.88
CA LYS A 156 -1.08 -19.17 -2.67
C LYS A 156 0.03 -20.22 -2.69
N MET A 157 -0.30 -21.47 -2.94
CA MET A 157 0.69 -22.56 -2.99
C MET A 157 1.71 -22.35 -4.12
N ASN A 158 1.27 -21.92 -5.29
CA ASN A 158 2.17 -21.62 -6.40
C ASN A 158 3.10 -20.46 -6.09
N HIS A 159 2.61 -19.43 -5.40
CA HIS A 159 3.44 -18.30 -4.95
C HIS A 159 4.47 -18.74 -3.91
N LEU A 160 4.05 -19.46 -2.87
CA LEU A 160 4.94 -19.94 -1.81
C LEU A 160 6.01 -20.92 -2.32
N ASN A 161 5.68 -21.72 -3.34
CA ASN A 161 6.61 -22.66 -3.98
C ASN A 161 7.45 -22.02 -5.11
N ASN A 162 7.38 -20.70 -5.29
CA ASN A 162 8.10 -19.95 -6.34
C ASN A 162 7.78 -20.42 -7.79
N LEU A 163 6.61 -21.01 -8.02
CA LEU A 163 6.14 -21.35 -9.37
C LEU A 163 5.53 -20.15 -10.08
N VAL A 164 4.91 -19.24 -9.32
CA VAL A 164 4.39 -17.94 -9.77
C VAL A 164 4.76 -16.89 -8.73
N TYR A 165 5.26 -15.74 -9.17
CA TYR A 165 5.53 -14.63 -8.27
C TYR A 165 4.42 -13.58 -8.38
N VAL A 166 3.69 -13.36 -7.28
CA VAL A 166 2.72 -12.27 -7.17
C VAL A 166 3.43 -11.06 -6.63
N HIS A 167 3.60 -10.05 -7.48
CA HIS A 167 4.27 -8.79 -7.14
C HIS A 167 3.41 -7.94 -6.21
N ASP A 168 4.03 -7.17 -5.33
CA ASP A 168 3.38 -6.23 -4.39
C ASP A 168 2.19 -6.83 -3.63
N LEU A 169 2.45 -7.97 -3.02
CA LEU A 169 1.44 -8.76 -2.32
C LEU A 169 0.75 -8.00 -1.18
N ASP A 170 1.43 -7.02 -0.59
CA ASP A 170 0.92 -6.10 0.41
C ASP A 170 -0.16 -5.14 -0.14
N ARG A 171 -0.21 -4.95 -1.47
CA ARG A 171 -1.21 -4.12 -2.15
C ARG A 171 -2.30 -4.94 -2.83
N PHE A 172 -2.14 -6.25 -2.91
CA PHE A 172 -3.05 -7.15 -3.61
C PHE A 172 -4.51 -7.01 -3.15
N ALA A 173 -4.75 -6.94 -1.85
CA ALA A 173 -6.09 -6.81 -1.28
C ALA A 173 -6.78 -5.47 -1.61
N VAL A 174 -6.01 -4.41 -1.83
CA VAL A 174 -6.51 -3.07 -2.16
C VAL A 174 -6.81 -2.94 -3.66
N GLY A 175 -6.18 -3.75 -4.51
CA GLY A 175 -6.30 -3.67 -5.96
C GLY A 175 -5.65 -2.42 -6.55
N MET A 176 -4.60 -1.91 -5.93
CA MET A 176 -3.86 -0.73 -6.36
C MET A 176 -3.02 -1.01 -7.61
N HIS A 177 -2.93 -0.03 -8.51
CA HIS A 177 -1.97 -0.07 -9.61
C HIS A 177 -0.55 0.10 -9.09
N ASN A 178 0.37 -0.77 -9.56
CA ASN A 178 1.78 -0.66 -9.18
C ASN A 178 2.45 0.49 -9.92
N CYS A 179 2.47 0.43 -11.24
CA CYS A 179 3.09 1.45 -12.09
C CYS A 179 2.08 1.97 -13.12
N LEU A 180 2.21 3.24 -13.48
CA LEU A 180 1.38 3.81 -14.53
C LEU A 180 2.15 4.85 -15.37
N THR A 181 1.64 5.09 -16.58
CA THR A 181 2.06 6.18 -17.44
C THR A 181 0.97 7.23 -17.49
N LEU A 182 1.32 8.49 -17.23
CA LEU A 182 0.37 9.60 -17.28
C LEU A 182 0.07 9.99 -18.74
N PRO A 183 -1.21 10.13 -19.13
CA PRO A 183 -1.62 10.64 -20.44
C PRO A 183 -1.52 12.18 -20.45
N LEU A 184 -0.28 12.70 -20.35
CA LEU A 184 -0.01 14.13 -20.18
C LEU A 184 -0.55 14.98 -21.35
N ASP A 185 -0.54 14.46 -22.56
CA ASP A 185 -1.11 15.10 -23.75
C ASP A 185 -2.57 15.52 -23.52
N LYS A 186 -3.39 14.60 -23.00
CA LYS A 186 -4.80 14.86 -22.69
C LYS A 186 -5.00 15.76 -21.49
N LEU A 187 -4.23 15.52 -20.41
CA LEU A 187 -4.36 16.25 -19.16
C LEU A 187 -3.95 17.72 -19.31
N LEU A 188 -2.89 17.99 -20.05
CA LEU A 188 -2.42 19.36 -20.30
C LEU A 188 -3.30 20.12 -21.31
N ALA A 189 -3.86 19.41 -22.30
CA ALA A 189 -4.71 20.02 -23.33
C ALA A 189 -6.11 20.35 -22.81
N ASN A 190 -6.70 19.48 -21.98
CA ASN A 190 -8.08 19.63 -21.51
C ASN A 190 -8.19 20.20 -20.09
N GLY A 191 -7.07 20.23 -19.34
CA GLY A 191 -7.10 20.43 -17.92
C GLY A 191 -7.56 19.18 -17.17
N PHE A 192 -7.67 19.27 -15.86
CA PHE A 192 -8.10 18.16 -15.01
C PHE A 192 -8.65 18.66 -13.68
N ASN A 193 -9.48 17.81 -13.05
CA ASN A 193 -10.05 18.14 -11.75
C ASN A 193 -9.33 17.35 -10.65
N THR A 194 -9.04 18.02 -9.55
CA THR A 194 -8.64 17.41 -8.29
C THR A 194 -9.80 17.44 -7.32
N ARG A 195 -9.68 16.76 -6.18
CA ARG A 195 -10.72 16.85 -5.14
C ARG A 195 -10.96 18.26 -4.61
N GLN A 196 -10.01 19.16 -4.82
CA GLN A 196 -10.01 20.50 -4.21
C GLN A 196 -10.14 21.62 -5.22
N THR A 197 -9.77 21.40 -6.50
CA THR A 197 -9.74 22.48 -7.50
C THR A 197 -9.77 21.93 -8.93
N ASP A 198 -10.23 22.79 -9.83
CA ASP A 198 -10.18 22.60 -11.26
C ASP A 198 -8.89 23.22 -11.81
N VAL A 199 -8.15 22.45 -12.59
CA VAL A 199 -6.92 22.88 -13.25
C VAL A 199 -7.23 23.12 -14.72
N ARG A 200 -6.98 24.35 -15.17
CA ARG A 200 -7.22 24.76 -16.56
C ARG A 200 -6.14 24.21 -17.50
N PRO A 201 -6.42 24.12 -18.82
CA PRO A 201 -5.45 23.77 -19.85
C PRO A 201 -4.20 24.67 -19.78
N ALA A 202 -3.04 24.10 -20.10
CA ALA A 202 -1.79 24.85 -20.17
C ALA A 202 -1.76 25.74 -21.41
N ASN A 203 -1.28 26.98 -21.27
CA ASN A 203 -1.17 27.95 -22.35
C ASN A 203 0.27 28.41 -22.64
N SER A 204 1.25 27.92 -21.89
CA SER A 204 2.67 28.19 -22.09
C SER A 204 3.50 26.99 -21.67
N VAL A 205 4.75 26.93 -22.11
CA VAL A 205 5.68 25.88 -21.72
C VAL A 205 5.97 25.91 -20.20
N GLY A 206 6.05 27.11 -19.62
CA GLY A 206 6.24 27.27 -18.18
C GLY A 206 5.08 26.65 -17.37
N THR A 207 3.84 26.97 -17.75
CA THR A 207 2.65 26.39 -17.10
C THR A 207 2.57 24.89 -17.33
N ALA A 208 2.87 24.40 -18.53
CA ALA A 208 2.83 22.97 -18.84
C ALA A 208 3.78 22.16 -17.93
N PHE A 209 5.03 22.57 -17.78
CA PHE A 209 5.99 21.90 -16.91
C PHE A 209 5.62 21.98 -15.42
N GLN A 210 5.02 23.09 -14.96
CA GLN A 210 4.48 23.19 -13.60
C GLN A 210 3.36 22.19 -13.38
N LEU A 211 2.43 22.06 -14.33
CA LEU A 211 1.34 21.09 -14.23
C LEU A 211 1.85 19.64 -14.28
N VAL A 212 2.90 19.36 -15.05
CA VAL A 212 3.56 18.04 -15.01
C VAL A 212 4.07 17.74 -13.61
N ALA A 213 4.79 18.67 -12.97
CA ALA A 213 5.26 18.47 -11.60
C ALA A 213 4.10 18.23 -10.61
N VAL A 214 3.02 19.00 -10.72
CA VAL A 214 1.81 18.81 -9.90
C VAL A 214 1.19 17.42 -10.12
N LEU A 215 1.07 16.98 -11.37
CA LEU A 215 0.52 15.65 -11.68
C LEU A 215 1.36 14.52 -11.12
N PHE A 216 2.68 14.61 -11.24
CA PHE A 216 3.59 13.65 -10.63
C PHE A 216 3.47 13.63 -9.11
N GLN A 217 3.42 14.79 -8.45
CA GLN A 217 3.25 14.86 -7.00
C GLN A 217 1.90 14.31 -6.53
N LEU A 218 0.80 14.66 -7.20
CA LEU A 218 -0.53 14.12 -6.87
C LEU A 218 -0.58 12.62 -7.04
N GLN A 219 0.01 12.11 -8.11
CA GLN A 219 0.01 10.68 -8.38
C GLN A 219 0.92 9.90 -7.44
N SER A 220 2.07 10.46 -7.05
CA SER A 220 2.98 9.83 -6.09
C SER A 220 2.34 9.59 -4.72
N LEU A 221 1.34 10.38 -4.33
CA LEU A 221 0.59 10.18 -3.09
C LEU A 221 -0.40 9.00 -3.17
N GLN A 222 -0.75 8.54 -4.37
CA GLN A 222 -1.76 7.50 -4.58
C GLN A 222 -1.17 6.24 -5.21
N GLN A 223 0.01 6.34 -5.80
CA GLN A 223 0.66 5.26 -6.52
C GLN A 223 1.75 4.64 -5.67
N PHE A 224 1.76 3.31 -5.59
CA PHE A 224 2.80 2.58 -4.86
C PHE A 224 4.10 2.46 -5.66
N GLY A 225 4.00 2.19 -6.94
CA GLY A 225 5.14 2.02 -7.84
C GLY A 225 5.50 3.29 -8.61
N GLY A 226 6.17 3.10 -9.74
CA GLY A 226 6.66 4.19 -10.57
C GLY A 226 5.56 4.92 -11.33
N VAL A 227 5.70 6.23 -11.44
CA VAL A 227 4.90 7.08 -12.31
C VAL A 227 5.79 7.58 -13.44
N SER A 228 5.36 7.42 -14.68
CA SER A 228 6.14 7.78 -15.87
C SER A 228 5.36 8.70 -16.80
N ALA A 229 6.10 9.43 -17.62
CA ALA A 229 5.59 10.22 -18.73
C ALA A 229 6.32 9.78 -20.00
N SER A 230 5.59 9.17 -20.94
CA SER A 230 6.14 8.84 -22.24
C SER A 230 6.20 10.08 -23.10
N HIS A 231 7.27 10.20 -23.91
CA HIS A 231 7.37 11.23 -24.95
C HIS A 231 7.11 12.65 -24.44
N LEU A 232 7.68 13.00 -23.27
CA LEU A 232 7.47 14.31 -22.65
C LEU A 232 7.89 15.46 -23.57
N ASP A 233 8.94 15.29 -24.34
CA ASP A 233 9.43 16.25 -25.35
C ASP A 233 8.35 16.53 -26.41
N TRP A 234 7.75 15.51 -26.98
CA TRP A 234 6.64 15.64 -27.95
C TRP A 234 5.40 16.29 -27.33
N THR A 235 5.06 15.88 -26.13
CA THR A 235 3.92 16.44 -25.39
C THR A 235 4.08 17.94 -25.15
N MET A 236 5.31 18.44 -25.04
CA MET A 236 5.60 19.87 -24.81
C MET A 236 5.60 20.73 -26.08
N VAL A 237 5.68 20.16 -27.28
CA VAL A 237 5.74 20.90 -28.55
C VAL A 237 4.63 21.94 -28.69
N PRO A 238 3.33 21.65 -28.46
CA PRO A 238 2.27 22.65 -28.56
C PRO A 238 2.47 23.86 -27.64
N TYR A 239 3.01 23.63 -26.44
CA TYR A 239 3.22 24.68 -25.43
C TYR A 239 4.46 25.51 -25.72
N VAL A 240 5.51 24.91 -26.30
CA VAL A 240 6.68 25.64 -26.81
C VAL A 240 6.25 26.55 -27.95
N ARG A 241 5.41 26.08 -28.89
CA ARG A 241 4.86 26.89 -29.98
C ARG A 241 4.02 28.07 -29.45
N LYS A 242 3.15 27.84 -28.47
CA LYS A 242 2.36 28.90 -27.83
C LYS A 242 3.25 29.95 -27.15
N SER A 243 4.28 29.53 -26.43
CA SER A 243 5.26 30.45 -25.81
C SER A 243 6.04 31.22 -26.86
N PHE A 244 6.52 30.54 -27.91
CA PHE A 244 7.20 31.20 -29.03
C PHE A 244 6.32 32.27 -29.69
N HIS A 245 5.08 31.94 -29.99
CA HIS A 245 4.13 32.88 -30.58
C HIS A 245 3.92 34.11 -29.69
N LYS A 246 3.75 33.91 -28.38
CA LYS A 246 3.64 34.99 -27.41
C LYS A 246 4.86 35.90 -27.49
N HIS A 247 6.06 35.35 -27.41
CA HIS A 247 7.30 36.12 -27.48
C HIS A 247 7.53 36.79 -28.85
N TYR A 248 7.03 36.16 -29.93
CA TYR A 248 7.08 36.79 -31.25
C TYR A 248 6.18 38.05 -31.31
N VAL A 249 4.96 37.96 -30.79
CA VAL A 249 4.07 39.13 -30.68
C VAL A 249 4.70 40.24 -29.81
N ASP A 250 5.32 39.88 -28.69
CA ASP A 250 6.02 40.80 -27.84
C ASP A 250 7.21 41.46 -28.59
N GLY A 251 7.99 40.69 -29.36
CA GLY A 251 9.08 41.17 -30.22
C GLY A 251 8.60 42.16 -31.30
N MET A 252 7.49 41.84 -31.96
CA MET A 252 6.86 42.73 -32.95
C MET A 252 6.41 44.03 -32.32
N ASN A 253 5.86 44.02 -31.12
CA ASN A 253 5.42 45.21 -30.42
C ASN A 253 6.58 46.07 -29.91
N TYR A 254 7.60 45.46 -29.30
CA TYR A 254 8.66 46.22 -28.61
C TYR A 254 9.89 46.52 -29.48
N ILE A 255 10.21 45.64 -30.44
CA ILE A 255 11.42 45.76 -31.27
C ILE A 255 11.08 46.40 -32.61
N GLU A 256 10.05 45.91 -33.27
CA GLU A 256 9.63 46.38 -34.58
C GLU A 256 8.69 47.62 -34.48
N GLY A 257 8.33 48.03 -33.28
CA GLY A 257 7.56 49.24 -33.03
C GLY A 257 6.09 49.18 -33.44
N SER A 258 5.50 47.99 -33.48
CA SER A 258 4.06 47.83 -33.71
C SER A 258 3.32 48.05 -32.38
N ASP A 259 2.52 49.08 -32.25
CA ASP A 259 1.79 49.41 -31.01
C ASP A 259 0.82 48.28 -30.60
N ASP A 260 0.22 47.57 -31.55
CA ASP A 260 -0.69 46.43 -31.30
C ASP A 260 -0.65 45.44 -32.48
N PHE A 261 0.38 44.63 -32.52
CA PHE A 261 0.60 43.69 -33.60
C PHE A 261 -0.57 42.71 -33.81
N LYS A 262 -1.23 42.29 -32.75
CA LYS A 262 -2.35 41.36 -32.83
C LYS A 262 -3.55 41.88 -33.62
N ASN A 263 -3.74 43.19 -33.65
CA ASN A 263 -4.80 43.83 -34.40
C ASN A 263 -4.36 44.26 -35.82
N SER A 264 -3.09 44.06 -36.17
CA SER A 264 -2.57 44.39 -37.48
C SER A 264 -3.12 43.51 -38.61
N THR A 265 -3.10 44.04 -39.84
CA THR A 265 -3.48 43.26 -41.04
C THR A 265 -2.51 42.12 -41.29
N THR A 266 -1.22 42.30 -40.94
CA THR A 266 -0.19 41.25 -41.05
C THR A 266 -0.48 40.08 -40.14
N TYR A 267 -0.80 40.38 -38.86
CA TYR A 267 -1.15 39.33 -37.91
C TYR A 267 -2.37 38.52 -38.39
N LYS A 268 -3.43 39.21 -38.82
CA LYS A 268 -4.65 38.55 -39.30
C LYS A 268 -4.37 37.68 -40.53
N ALA A 269 -3.58 38.17 -41.48
CA ALA A 269 -3.21 37.37 -42.64
C ALA A 269 -2.42 36.10 -42.30
N CYS A 270 -1.56 36.14 -41.28
CA CYS A 270 -0.68 35.04 -40.92
C CYS A 270 -1.33 34.05 -39.93
N PHE A 271 -2.12 34.54 -38.95
CA PHE A 271 -2.51 33.77 -37.77
C PHE A 271 -4.02 33.66 -37.54
N GLU A 272 -4.85 34.49 -38.15
CA GLU A 272 -6.28 34.49 -37.91
C GLU A 272 -6.91 33.14 -38.33
N GLY A 273 -7.67 32.54 -37.41
CA GLY A 273 -8.32 31.23 -37.64
C GLY A 273 -7.40 30.00 -37.55
N LYS A 274 -6.09 30.19 -37.30
CA LYS A 274 -5.15 29.08 -37.16
C LYS A 274 -4.97 28.70 -35.67
N ASP A 275 -4.78 27.42 -35.41
CA ASP A 275 -4.36 26.96 -34.08
C ASP A 275 -2.85 27.16 -33.92
N ILE A 276 -2.47 28.07 -33.04
CA ILE A 276 -1.07 28.41 -32.76
C ILE A 276 -0.27 27.18 -32.30
N ALA A 277 -0.94 26.21 -31.65
CA ALA A 277 -0.29 24.97 -31.20
C ALA A 277 0.22 24.10 -32.37
N GLU A 278 -0.39 24.24 -33.54
CA GLU A 278 -0.04 23.47 -34.75
C GLU A 278 0.96 24.20 -35.66
N ILE A 279 1.18 25.52 -35.48
CA ILE A 279 2.09 26.29 -36.32
C ILE A 279 3.53 26.00 -35.93
N SER A 280 4.35 25.47 -36.84
CA SER A 280 5.78 25.30 -36.61
C SER A 280 6.44 26.67 -36.36
N ILE A 281 7.39 26.70 -35.44
CA ILE A 281 8.19 27.91 -35.19
C ILE A 281 9.01 28.35 -36.43
N GLU A 282 9.29 27.42 -37.34
CA GLU A 282 10.00 27.70 -38.61
C GLU A 282 9.02 28.04 -39.76
N SER A 283 7.70 28.18 -39.46
CA SER A 283 6.71 28.50 -40.48
C SER A 283 6.99 29.88 -41.05
N TYR A 284 6.74 30.02 -42.35
CA TYR A 284 6.75 31.30 -43.04
C TYR A 284 5.78 32.33 -42.43
N ASP A 285 4.76 31.87 -41.72
CA ASP A 285 3.83 32.75 -41.00
C ASP A 285 4.52 33.69 -40.03
N TYR A 286 5.69 33.32 -39.49
CA TYR A 286 6.50 34.18 -38.62
C TYR A 286 7.41 35.15 -39.38
N GLN A 287 7.42 35.12 -40.72
CA GLN A 287 8.13 36.08 -41.56
C GLN A 287 9.56 36.42 -41.05
N ALA A 288 10.33 35.38 -40.71
CA ALA A 288 11.67 35.51 -40.10
C ALA A 288 12.63 36.36 -40.96
N ASP A 289 12.50 36.31 -42.30
CA ASP A 289 13.32 37.10 -43.25
C ASP A 289 12.96 38.58 -43.27
N PHE A 290 11.73 38.94 -42.90
CA PHE A 290 11.25 40.30 -42.86
C PHE A 290 11.41 40.96 -41.47
N PHE A 291 11.28 40.16 -40.42
CA PHE A 291 11.38 40.62 -39.02
C PHE A 291 12.39 39.76 -38.21
N PRO A 292 13.67 39.78 -38.62
CA PRO A 292 14.68 38.90 -38.05
C PRO A 292 14.97 39.17 -36.56
N GLU A 293 14.88 40.42 -36.13
CA GLU A 293 15.15 40.79 -34.73
C GLU A 293 14.00 40.33 -33.80
N ALA A 294 12.74 40.49 -34.20
CA ALA A 294 11.60 39.98 -33.46
C ALA A 294 11.59 38.45 -33.40
N TYR A 295 11.93 37.81 -34.51
CA TYR A 295 12.05 36.34 -34.56
C TYR A 295 13.18 35.83 -33.63
N LYS A 296 14.35 36.46 -33.68
CA LYS A 296 15.47 36.11 -32.81
C LYS A 296 15.12 36.31 -31.34
N TYR A 297 14.48 37.43 -31.02
CA TYR A 297 14.00 37.70 -29.67
C TYR A 297 13.06 36.60 -29.19
N ALA A 298 12.08 36.22 -30.00
CA ALA A 298 11.14 35.13 -29.68
C ALA A 298 11.88 33.80 -29.41
N MET A 299 12.86 33.49 -30.26
CA MET A 299 13.67 32.27 -30.10
C MET A 299 14.47 32.27 -28.80
N ASP A 300 15.15 33.36 -28.48
CA ASP A 300 15.98 33.47 -27.30
C ASP A 300 15.13 33.44 -26.01
N MET A 301 14.00 34.14 -26.00
CA MET A 301 13.08 34.14 -24.88
C MET A 301 12.42 32.79 -24.66
N THR A 302 12.03 32.11 -25.73
CA THR A 302 11.46 30.75 -25.65
C THR A 302 12.47 29.73 -25.09
N LYS A 303 13.72 29.77 -25.57
CA LYS A 303 14.80 28.93 -25.03
C LYS A 303 15.04 29.20 -23.55
N ARG A 304 15.01 30.44 -23.13
CA ARG A 304 15.16 30.84 -21.73
C ARG A 304 13.98 30.32 -20.87
N GLU A 305 12.74 30.54 -21.33
CA GLU A 305 11.54 30.08 -20.64
C GLU A 305 11.55 28.57 -20.53
N LEU A 306 11.84 27.83 -21.61
CA LEU A 306 11.93 26.38 -21.61
C LEU A 306 12.96 25.86 -20.59
N LYS A 307 14.17 26.44 -20.59
CA LYS A 307 15.21 26.07 -19.64
C LYS A 307 14.75 26.24 -18.20
N GLN A 308 14.18 27.42 -17.87
CA GLN A 308 13.66 27.70 -16.54
C GLN A 308 12.50 26.78 -16.14
N ALA A 309 11.61 26.45 -17.09
CA ALA A 309 10.49 25.55 -16.85
C ALA A 309 10.94 24.13 -16.51
N VAL A 310 11.93 23.61 -17.24
CA VAL A 310 12.52 22.27 -16.98
C VAL A 310 13.23 22.27 -15.64
N GLU A 311 14.07 23.26 -15.35
CA GLU A 311 14.76 23.41 -14.06
C GLU A 311 13.76 23.47 -12.90
N GLY A 312 12.68 24.27 -13.05
CA GLY A 312 11.62 24.40 -12.05
C GLY A 312 10.88 23.08 -11.81
N MET A 313 10.58 22.33 -12.86
CA MET A 313 9.97 21.00 -12.74
C MET A 313 10.88 20.06 -11.92
N TYR A 314 12.16 19.96 -12.27
CA TYR A 314 13.10 19.10 -11.54
C TYR A 314 13.26 19.50 -10.07
N HIS A 315 13.26 20.80 -9.76
CA HIS A 315 13.31 21.27 -8.38
C HIS A 315 12.06 20.89 -7.58
N ASN A 316 10.90 20.92 -8.21
CA ASN A 316 9.64 20.56 -7.56
C ASN A 316 9.45 19.05 -7.37
N LEU A 317 10.19 18.23 -8.12
CA LEU A 317 10.12 16.77 -8.03
C LEU A 317 11.17 16.17 -7.08
N LYS A 318 12.11 16.95 -6.58
CA LYS A 318 13.07 16.54 -5.56
C LYS A 318 12.45 16.62 -4.16
#